data_8fa4f2a5e8ffabcf845eb2d8677dc0b5
#
_entry.id   8fa4f2a5e8ffabcf845eb2d8677dc0b5
#
_cell.length_a   1.000
_cell.length_b   1.000
_cell.length_c   1.000
_cell.angle_alpha   90.00
_cell.angle_beta   90.00
_cell.angle_gamma   90.00
#
_symmetry.space_group_name_H-M   'P 1'
#
loop_
_entity.id
_entity.type
_entity.pdbx_description
1 polymer ?
#
loop_
_entity_poly.entity_id
_entity_poly.type
_entity_poly.pdbx_seq_one_letter_code
_entity_poly.pdbx_strand_id
1 'polypeptide(L)'
;MKNKNDASFVFGQDLYMFEQQSSRNPNMPLLFLHYLSDVYRQMYNNSDLHRSTTLKIPVPHFVTFYNGKQPLEAESILRLSDMYEKNIDCPELELMVRVININTDNNAGNKSRTFNSNINDNSVSNSNIHTYSSEFLSKCETLKDYMIFVNKVRVKTDVEKIDIRTAVTEAVDECIAENVLSEFFRNHREEVITVSIYEYDEEGHLEIVKEEGRQLGIAEGKQLGLAQGRQIGFNEGKQLELTKGINAFIKLCKDMNLSDDDTVNKLIEDYQLSKDEAVNAVKKY
;
A
#
# COMPACT_ATOMS: atom_id res chain seq x y z
N MET A 1 6.49 13.97 -10.06
CA MET A 1 6.96 14.36 -8.72
C MET A 1 8.32 13.72 -8.51
N LYS A 2 9.36 14.46 -8.08
CA LYS A 2 10.58 13.82 -7.60
C LYS A 2 10.30 13.36 -6.18
N ASN A 3 10.24 12.06 -5.95
CA ASN A 3 10.18 11.51 -4.62
C ASN A 3 11.48 11.89 -3.90
N LYS A 4 11.38 12.57 -2.78
CA LYS A 4 12.51 12.86 -1.90
C LYS A 4 12.21 12.18 -0.57
N ASN A 5 13.23 11.55 0.02
CA ASN A 5 13.14 11.10 1.40
C ASN A 5 13.15 12.29 2.36
N ASP A 6 12.63 12.10 3.56
CA ASP A 6 12.49 13.18 4.56
C ASP A 6 13.84 13.75 4.97
N ALA A 7 14.82 12.89 5.23
CA ALA A 7 16.17 13.33 5.56
C ALA A 7 17.23 12.33 5.10
N SER A 8 18.33 12.86 4.52
CA SER A 8 19.52 12.07 4.22
C SER A 8 20.78 12.90 4.45
N PHE A 9 21.81 12.27 4.98
CA PHE A 9 23.11 12.91 5.17
C PHE A 9 24.24 11.89 5.15
N VAL A 10 25.42 12.36 4.78
CA VAL A 10 26.66 11.57 4.82
C VAL A 10 27.44 11.94 6.07
N PHE A 11 27.82 10.93 6.86
CA PHE A 11 28.71 11.10 8.00
C PHE A 11 29.86 10.11 7.90
N GLY A 12 31.07 10.63 7.69
CA GLY A 12 32.24 9.80 7.43
C GLY A 12 32.10 9.00 6.11
N GLN A 13 32.03 7.68 6.21
CA GLN A 13 31.87 6.76 5.08
C GLN A 13 30.45 6.17 5.00
N ASP A 14 29.52 6.66 5.80
CA ASP A 14 28.16 6.17 5.91
C ASP A 14 27.16 7.19 5.37
N LEU A 15 26.13 6.71 4.65
CA LEU A 15 24.99 7.48 4.18
C LEU A 15 23.77 7.06 5.00
N TYR A 16 23.25 7.93 5.81
CA TYR A 16 22.02 7.69 6.59
C TYR A 16 20.83 8.27 5.84
N MET A 17 19.79 7.46 5.72
CA MET A 17 18.51 7.85 5.10
C MET A 17 17.39 7.57 6.07
N PHE A 18 16.62 8.59 6.38
CA PHE A 18 15.50 8.54 7.32
C PHE A 18 14.21 8.85 6.62
N GLU A 19 13.15 8.20 7.08
CA GLU A 19 11.78 8.43 6.65
C GLU A 19 10.85 8.37 7.87
N GLN A 20 9.88 9.25 7.95
CA GLN A 20 8.82 9.19 8.95
C GLN A 20 7.56 8.58 8.34
N GLN A 21 6.88 7.71 9.08
CA GLN A 21 5.64 7.08 8.64
C GLN A 21 4.60 7.09 9.76
N SER A 22 3.44 7.67 9.48
CA SER A 22 2.27 7.65 10.36
C SER A 22 1.36 6.44 10.08
N SER A 23 1.53 5.79 8.93
CA SER A 23 0.85 4.57 8.55
C SER A 23 1.83 3.42 8.35
N ARG A 24 1.36 2.19 8.52
CA ARG A 24 2.18 1.00 8.27
C ARG A 24 2.41 0.84 6.76
N ASN A 25 3.65 0.93 6.32
CA ASN A 25 4.02 0.76 4.92
C ASN A 25 5.04 -0.39 4.75
N PRO A 26 4.62 -1.58 4.30
CA PRO A 26 5.52 -2.70 4.08
C PRO A 26 6.44 -2.51 2.85
N ASN A 27 6.17 -1.52 2.00
CA ASN A 27 6.90 -1.28 0.76
C ASN A 27 8.11 -0.34 0.95
N MET A 28 8.47 -0.01 2.19
CA MET A 28 9.61 0.84 2.51
C MET A 28 10.93 0.39 1.86
N PRO A 29 11.26 -0.92 1.75
CA PRO A 29 12.50 -1.32 1.10
C PRO A 29 12.59 -0.87 -0.37
N LEU A 30 11.51 -1.00 -1.13
CA LEU A 30 11.48 -0.56 -2.52
C LEU A 30 11.54 0.98 -2.62
N LEU A 31 10.86 1.68 -1.71
CA LEU A 31 10.89 3.14 -1.66
C LEU A 31 12.30 3.66 -1.40
N PHE A 32 13.00 3.12 -0.41
CA PHE A 32 14.39 3.48 -0.14
C PHE A 32 15.35 3.12 -1.27
N LEU A 33 15.12 2.04 -2.00
CA LEU A 33 15.90 1.71 -3.18
C LEU A 33 15.81 2.82 -4.25
N HIS A 34 14.62 3.38 -4.47
CA HIS A 34 14.42 4.51 -5.37
C HIS A 34 15.15 5.76 -4.88
N TYR A 35 15.00 6.09 -3.59
CA TYR A 35 15.68 7.25 -3.00
C TYR A 35 17.19 7.11 -3.06
N LEU A 36 17.74 5.94 -2.72
CA LEU A 36 19.16 5.65 -2.80
C LEU A 36 19.71 5.86 -4.23
N SER A 37 18.97 5.36 -5.22
CA SER A 37 19.34 5.54 -6.63
C SER A 37 19.41 7.03 -6.99
N ASP A 38 18.45 7.83 -6.53
CA ASP A 38 18.43 9.27 -6.82
C ASP A 38 19.55 10.01 -6.08
N VAL A 39 19.85 9.65 -4.82
CA VAL A 39 20.97 10.23 -4.06
C VAL A 39 22.30 9.92 -4.74
N TYR A 40 22.54 8.66 -5.12
CA TYR A 40 23.78 8.31 -5.79
C TYR A 40 23.92 8.96 -7.16
N ARG A 41 22.82 9.17 -7.92
CA ARG A 41 22.86 9.96 -9.18
C ARG A 41 23.22 11.42 -8.97
N GLN A 42 22.88 11.99 -7.82
CA GLN A 42 23.27 13.36 -7.48
C GLN A 42 24.73 13.44 -7.02
N MET A 43 25.23 12.40 -6.34
CA MET A 43 26.62 12.36 -5.85
C MET A 43 27.64 12.04 -6.93
N TYR A 44 27.25 11.23 -7.94
CA TYR A 44 28.17 10.69 -8.93
C TYR A 44 27.66 10.91 -10.34
N ASN A 45 28.54 11.36 -11.22
CA ASN A 45 28.21 11.56 -12.63
C ASN A 45 28.27 10.23 -13.41
N ASN A 46 27.62 10.17 -14.57
CA ASN A 46 27.70 9.01 -15.45
C ASN A 46 29.14 8.66 -15.85
N SER A 47 30.03 9.67 -16.03
CA SER A 47 31.43 9.45 -16.33
C SER A 47 32.19 8.74 -15.20
N ASP A 48 31.75 8.88 -13.95
CA ASP A 48 32.37 8.21 -12.81
C ASP A 48 32.10 6.70 -12.83
N LEU A 49 30.95 6.27 -13.37
CA LEU A 49 30.54 4.87 -13.50
C LEU A 49 31.33 4.11 -14.58
N HIS A 50 31.96 4.83 -15.51
CA HIS A 50 32.72 4.25 -16.64
C HIS A 50 34.25 4.27 -16.41
N ARG A 51 34.69 4.56 -15.18
CA ARG A 51 36.13 4.52 -14.85
C ARG A 51 36.65 3.09 -14.80
N SER A 52 37.92 2.91 -15.11
CA SER A 52 38.61 1.61 -14.97
C SER A 52 38.91 1.25 -13.51
N THR A 53 38.75 2.20 -12.58
CA THR A 53 39.01 2.02 -11.14
C THR A 53 37.68 1.96 -10.38
N THR A 54 37.61 1.12 -9.34
CA THR A 54 36.42 1.00 -8.50
C THR A 54 36.05 2.30 -7.81
N LEU A 55 34.87 2.81 -8.05
CA LEU A 55 34.30 3.93 -7.33
C LEU A 55 33.94 3.52 -5.90
N LYS A 56 34.41 4.28 -4.92
CA LYS A 56 34.04 4.09 -3.51
C LYS A 56 32.83 4.94 -3.19
N ILE A 57 31.81 4.32 -2.64
CA ILE A 57 30.55 4.95 -2.27
C ILE A 57 30.31 4.79 -0.76
N PRO A 58 29.60 5.72 -0.10
CA PRO A 58 29.25 5.57 1.30
C PRO A 58 28.29 4.40 1.51
N VAL A 59 28.41 3.75 2.68
CA VAL A 59 27.54 2.61 3.05
C VAL A 59 26.15 3.14 3.41
N PRO A 60 25.09 2.68 2.75
CA PRO A 60 23.74 3.17 3.02
C PRO A 60 23.12 2.48 4.25
N HIS A 61 22.46 3.28 5.10
CA HIS A 61 21.68 2.87 6.25
C HIS A 61 20.26 3.41 6.12
N PHE A 62 19.25 2.55 6.30
CA PHE A 62 17.84 2.89 6.10
C PHE A 62 17.07 2.74 7.40
N VAL A 63 16.45 3.81 7.84
CA VAL A 63 15.67 3.86 9.08
C VAL A 63 14.33 4.54 8.84
N THR A 64 13.26 3.88 9.25
CA THR A 64 11.91 4.45 9.27
C THR A 64 11.49 4.68 10.71
N PHE A 65 11.10 5.90 11.04
CA PHE A 65 10.47 6.21 12.31
C PHE A 65 8.95 6.11 12.17
N TYR A 66 8.36 5.16 12.91
CA TYR A 66 6.93 4.97 12.92
C TYR A 66 6.29 5.67 14.12
N ASN A 67 5.38 6.60 13.84
CA ASN A 67 4.60 7.30 14.84
C ASN A 67 3.08 7.09 14.69
N GLY A 68 2.64 6.12 13.88
CA GLY A 68 1.23 5.86 13.58
C GLY A 68 0.42 5.37 14.79
N LYS A 69 -0.91 5.34 14.64
CA LYS A 69 -1.85 4.91 15.69
C LYS A 69 -2.01 3.40 15.79
N GLN A 70 -1.66 2.65 14.74
CA GLN A 70 -1.76 1.19 14.75
C GLN A 70 -0.66 0.58 15.63
N PRO A 71 -0.97 -0.47 16.40
CA PRO A 71 0.05 -1.16 17.19
C PRO A 71 1.16 -1.72 16.30
N LEU A 72 2.40 -1.42 16.66
CA LEU A 72 3.58 -1.95 16.00
C LEU A 72 4.60 -2.35 17.07
N GLU A 73 5.41 -3.37 16.79
CA GLU A 73 6.53 -3.74 17.65
C GLU A 73 7.51 -2.57 17.82
N ALA A 74 8.24 -2.55 18.92
CA ALA A 74 9.19 -1.48 19.21
C ALA A 74 10.24 -1.31 18.10
N GLU A 75 10.66 -2.42 17.50
CA GLU A 75 11.58 -2.45 16.38
C GLU A 75 11.26 -3.63 15.47
N SER A 76 11.34 -3.42 14.15
CA SER A 76 11.20 -4.48 13.15
C SER A 76 12.09 -4.21 11.95
N ILE A 77 12.32 -5.24 11.13
CA ILE A 77 13.10 -5.16 9.90
C ILE A 77 12.21 -5.54 8.73
N LEU A 78 12.13 -4.66 7.74
CA LEU A 78 11.52 -4.95 6.45
C LEU A 78 12.61 -5.31 5.45
N ARG A 79 12.38 -6.31 4.63
CA ARG A 79 13.34 -6.82 3.63
C ARG A 79 12.79 -6.65 2.24
N LEU A 80 13.65 -6.28 1.30
CA LEU A 80 13.27 -6.22 -0.11
C LEU A 80 12.94 -7.61 -0.66
N SER A 81 13.62 -8.64 -0.18
CA SER A 81 13.36 -10.03 -0.56
C SER A 81 11.95 -10.51 -0.19
N ASP A 82 11.33 -9.96 0.86
CA ASP A 82 9.95 -10.29 1.24
C ASP A 82 8.91 -9.78 0.22
N MET A 83 9.31 -8.89 -0.69
CA MET A 83 8.47 -8.31 -1.75
C MET A 83 8.58 -9.06 -3.08
N TYR A 84 9.50 -10.01 -3.22
CA TYR A 84 9.66 -10.76 -4.47
C TYR A 84 8.51 -11.76 -4.65
N GLU A 85 8.03 -11.88 -5.89
CA GLU A 85 6.95 -12.84 -6.23
C GLU A 85 7.34 -14.30 -5.94
N LYS A 86 8.64 -14.58 -5.86
CA LYS A 86 9.20 -15.90 -5.59
C LYS A 86 10.13 -15.84 -4.39
N ASN A 87 9.97 -16.76 -3.45
CA ASN A 87 10.91 -16.92 -2.35
C ASN A 87 12.29 -17.35 -2.85
N ILE A 88 13.32 -16.60 -2.44
CA ILE A 88 14.72 -16.82 -2.82
C ILE A 88 15.56 -16.75 -1.54
N ASP A 89 16.29 -17.82 -1.24
CA ASP A 89 17.12 -17.89 -0.02
C ASP A 89 18.30 -16.91 -0.04
N CYS A 90 18.89 -16.68 -1.22
CA CYS A 90 20.02 -15.77 -1.42
C CYS A 90 19.72 -14.84 -2.59
N PRO A 91 19.01 -13.73 -2.39
CA PRO A 91 18.75 -12.77 -3.44
C PRO A 91 20.04 -12.02 -3.83
N GLU A 92 20.21 -11.76 -5.11
CA GLU A 92 21.34 -10.94 -5.62
C GLU A 92 21.21 -9.47 -5.20
N LEU A 93 20.00 -9.01 -4.94
CA LEU A 93 19.70 -7.68 -4.40
C LEU A 93 18.90 -7.82 -3.12
N GLU A 94 19.47 -7.34 -2.03
CA GLU A 94 18.80 -7.24 -0.72
C GLU A 94 18.95 -5.81 -0.18
N LEU A 95 17.85 -5.29 0.37
CA LEU A 95 17.82 -4.03 1.09
C LEU A 95 16.98 -4.23 2.36
N MET A 96 17.56 -3.89 3.50
CA MET A 96 16.90 -4.02 4.79
C MET A 96 16.62 -2.63 5.37
N VAL A 97 15.37 -2.40 5.75
CA VAL A 97 14.93 -1.17 6.41
C VAL A 97 14.62 -1.47 7.86
N ARG A 98 15.24 -0.74 8.76
CA ARG A 98 14.90 -0.79 10.18
C ARG A 98 13.73 0.14 10.45
N VAL A 99 12.66 -0.41 10.99
CA VAL A 99 11.49 0.37 11.45
C VAL A 99 11.56 0.49 12.96
N ILE A 100 11.57 1.71 13.45
CA ILE A 100 11.61 2.03 14.88
C ILE A 100 10.29 2.68 15.25
N ASN A 101 9.52 2.02 16.12
CA ASN A 101 8.30 2.59 16.67
C ASN A 101 8.67 3.61 17.75
N ILE A 102 8.42 4.88 17.47
CA ILE A 102 8.73 5.99 18.35
C ILE A 102 7.57 6.39 19.26
N ASN A 103 6.43 5.69 19.20
CA ASN A 103 5.35 5.93 20.15
C ASN A 103 5.82 5.55 21.57
N THR A 104 5.62 6.45 22.50
CA THR A 104 5.84 6.17 23.93
C THR A 104 4.70 5.31 24.44
N ASP A 105 5.00 4.11 24.94
CA ASP A 105 4.01 3.28 25.61
C ASP A 105 3.47 4.00 26.87
N ASN A 106 2.29 4.58 26.77
CA ASN A 106 1.50 4.99 27.94
C ASN A 106 0.90 3.76 28.67
N ASN A 107 1.28 2.54 28.30
CA ASN A 107 0.96 1.30 28.98
C ASN A 107 2.22 0.71 29.62
N ALA A 108 2.59 1.22 30.80
CA ALA A 108 3.49 0.56 31.74
C ALA A 108 2.89 -0.78 32.22
N GLY A 109 2.73 -1.74 31.35
CA GLY A 109 2.15 -3.05 31.63
C GLY A 109 2.71 -4.21 30.81
N ASN A 110 3.43 -3.94 29.74
CA ASN A 110 4.03 -5.01 28.94
C ASN A 110 5.54 -5.10 29.21
N LYS A 111 5.88 -6.07 30.07
CA LYS A 111 7.21 -6.59 30.29
C LYS A 111 7.92 -6.79 28.96
N SER A 112 9.11 -6.22 28.86
CA SER A 112 10.15 -6.58 27.89
C SER A 112 10.08 -8.08 27.53
N ARG A 113 9.45 -8.41 26.41
CA ARG A 113 9.60 -9.75 25.85
C ARG A 113 10.92 -9.73 25.10
N THR A 114 11.94 -10.22 25.77
CA THR A 114 13.16 -10.71 25.15
C THR A 114 12.76 -11.64 24.02
N PHE A 115 13.07 -11.26 22.80
CA PHE A 115 12.94 -12.13 21.64
C PHE A 115 13.92 -13.29 21.81
N ASN A 116 13.43 -14.44 22.26
CA ASN A 116 14.11 -15.70 22.07
C ASN A 116 13.93 -16.09 20.61
N SER A 117 14.86 -15.66 19.78
CA SER A 117 15.05 -16.22 18.45
C SER A 117 15.59 -17.66 18.59
N ASN A 118 14.68 -18.62 18.78
CA ASN A 118 14.96 -20.00 18.47
C ASN A 118 14.87 -20.18 16.95
N ILE A 119 15.85 -19.65 16.25
CA ILE A 119 16.19 -20.08 14.91
C ILE A 119 17.52 -20.80 15.05
N ASN A 120 17.44 -22.13 15.12
CA ASN A 120 18.56 -23.00 14.83
C ASN A 120 18.86 -22.85 13.34
N ASP A 121 19.72 -21.92 13.00
CA ASP A 121 20.36 -21.87 11.71
C ASP A 121 21.86 -21.66 11.91
N ASN A 122 22.58 -22.79 11.85
CA ASN A 122 24.02 -22.86 11.80
C ASN A 122 24.47 -22.48 10.39
N SER A 123 24.51 -21.20 10.05
CA SER A 123 25.38 -20.72 8.96
C SER A 123 25.51 -19.21 8.97
N VAL A 124 26.74 -18.78 9.02
CA VAL A 124 27.26 -17.42 8.86
C VAL A 124 27.17 -16.52 10.09
N SER A 125 28.14 -16.72 10.98
CA SER A 125 28.62 -15.73 11.92
C SER A 125 29.25 -14.54 11.17
N ASN A 126 28.44 -13.51 10.87
CA ASN A 126 28.91 -12.15 10.67
C ASN A 126 27.94 -11.20 11.37
N SER A 127 28.04 -11.20 12.69
CA SER A 127 27.31 -10.35 13.60
C SER A 127 27.95 -8.95 13.67
N ASN A 128 27.69 -8.13 12.69
CA ASN A 128 27.78 -6.68 12.82
C ASN A 128 26.42 -6.03 12.45
N ILE A 129 25.33 -6.62 12.94
CA ILE A 129 24.06 -5.91 13.02
C ILE A 129 24.22 -4.98 14.23
N HIS A 130 24.52 -3.70 13.96
CA HIS A 130 24.50 -2.68 15.00
C HIS A 130 23.10 -2.66 15.62
N THR A 131 22.98 -3.17 16.83
CA THR A 131 21.76 -3.17 17.62
C THR A 131 21.53 -1.75 18.11
N TYR A 132 20.82 -0.94 17.35
CA TYR A 132 20.23 0.28 17.88
C TYR A 132 18.96 -0.14 18.61
N SER A 133 19.07 -0.45 19.88
CA SER A 133 17.96 -0.86 20.73
C SER A 133 17.08 0.35 21.11
N SER A 134 16.01 0.11 21.86
CA SER A 134 15.27 1.13 22.63
C SER A 134 16.22 2.04 23.43
N GLU A 135 17.45 1.62 23.63
CA GLU A 135 18.59 2.36 24.12
C GLU A 135 18.99 3.56 23.21
N PHE A 136 18.80 3.48 21.89
CA PHE A 136 19.00 4.62 20.98
C PHE A 136 17.96 5.71 21.25
N LEU A 137 16.69 5.37 21.34
CA LEU A 137 15.63 6.31 21.72
C LEU A 137 15.85 6.87 23.13
N SER A 138 16.39 6.05 24.05
CA SER A 138 16.71 6.51 25.39
C SER A 138 17.85 7.53 25.42
N LYS A 139 18.72 7.54 24.42
CA LYS A 139 19.86 8.44 24.31
C LYS A 139 19.61 9.67 23.43
N CYS A 140 18.51 9.69 22.67
CA CYS A 140 18.14 10.81 21.81
C CYS A 140 17.04 11.67 22.48
N GLU A 141 17.45 12.65 23.28
CA GLU A 141 16.55 13.54 24.00
C GLU A 141 15.63 14.31 23.06
N THR A 142 16.17 14.82 21.97
CA THR A 142 15.39 15.55 20.94
C THR A 142 14.25 14.72 20.36
N LEU A 143 14.47 13.42 20.13
CA LEU A 143 13.44 12.54 19.60
C LEU A 143 12.36 12.23 20.64
N LYS A 144 12.73 12.10 21.91
CA LYS A 144 11.76 11.99 23.01
C LYS A 144 10.90 13.23 23.12
N ASP A 145 11.52 14.39 23.08
CA ASP A 145 10.85 15.68 23.16
C ASP A 145 9.89 15.86 21.97
N TYR A 146 10.30 15.48 20.77
CA TYR A 146 9.41 15.46 19.62
C TYR A 146 8.19 14.56 19.83
N MET A 147 8.37 13.37 20.42
CA MET A 147 7.26 12.47 20.72
C MET A 147 6.32 13.00 21.79
N ILE A 148 6.84 13.76 22.78
CA ILE A 148 6.00 14.46 23.76
C ILE A 148 5.09 15.46 23.04
N PHE A 149 5.63 16.25 22.13
CA PHE A 149 4.86 17.19 21.31
C PHE A 149 3.79 16.46 20.47
N VAL A 150 4.15 15.43 19.71
CA VAL A 150 3.21 14.66 18.89
C VAL A 150 2.08 14.06 19.73
N ASN A 151 2.40 13.50 20.91
CA ASN A 151 1.40 12.94 21.80
C ASN A 151 0.44 14.01 22.38
N LYS A 152 0.94 15.20 22.71
CA LYS A 152 0.09 16.32 23.14
C LYS A 152 -0.90 16.71 22.04
N VAL A 153 -0.44 16.86 20.80
CA VAL A 153 -1.32 17.14 19.65
C VAL A 153 -2.39 16.06 19.51
N ARG A 154 -2.00 14.78 19.58
CA ARG A 154 -2.94 13.64 19.47
C ARG A 154 -3.99 13.62 20.58
N VAL A 155 -3.61 13.86 21.82
CA VAL A 155 -4.57 13.92 22.94
C VAL A 155 -5.60 15.00 22.65
N LYS A 156 -5.16 16.18 22.24
CA LYS A 156 -6.05 17.30 21.95
C LYS A 156 -6.98 17.01 20.76
N THR A 157 -6.48 16.43 19.69
CA THR A 157 -7.31 16.13 18.51
C THR A 157 -8.20 14.90 18.68
N ASP A 158 -7.67 13.81 19.22
CA ASP A 158 -8.36 12.51 19.25
C ASP A 158 -9.27 12.35 20.46
N VAL A 159 -8.86 12.88 21.63
CA VAL A 159 -9.60 12.74 22.89
C VAL A 159 -10.45 13.98 23.16
N GLU A 160 -9.83 15.16 23.13
CA GLU A 160 -10.49 16.43 23.47
C GLU A 160 -11.29 17.01 22.29
N LYS A 161 -11.08 16.48 21.07
CA LYS A 161 -11.78 16.89 19.84
C LYS A 161 -11.59 18.37 19.48
N ILE A 162 -10.42 18.91 19.82
CA ILE A 162 -10.01 20.26 19.46
C ILE A 162 -9.60 20.27 17.99
N ASP A 163 -9.87 21.35 17.26
CA ASP A 163 -9.41 21.50 15.88
C ASP A 163 -7.87 21.47 15.81
N ILE A 164 -7.33 20.99 14.68
CA ILE A 164 -5.91 20.72 14.54
C ILE A 164 -5.03 21.97 14.74
N ARG A 165 -5.46 23.12 14.24
CA ARG A 165 -4.68 24.38 14.38
C ARG A 165 -4.57 24.79 15.85
N THR A 166 -5.67 24.74 16.58
CA THR A 166 -5.73 25.05 18.00
C THR A 166 -4.93 24.02 18.81
N ALA A 167 -5.10 22.73 18.50
CA ALA A 167 -4.39 21.64 19.15
C ALA A 167 -2.86 21.75 19.02
N VAL A 168 -2.37 22.02 17.81
CA VAL A 168 -0.93 22.23 17.54
C VAL A 168 -0.42 23.48 18.26
N THR A 169 -1.17 24.58 18.19
CA THR A 169 -0.79 25.84 18.85
C THR A 169 -0.65 25.68 20.35
N GLU A 170 -1.63 25.08 21.00
CA GLU A 170 -1.61 24.81 22.43
C GLU A 170 -0.50 23.83 22.82
N ALA A 171 -0.29 22.76 22.03
CA ALA A 171 0.78 21.80 22.28
C ALA A 171 2.17 22.45 22.19
N VAL A 172 2.40 23.37 21.25
CA VAL A 172 3.63 24.15 21.15
C VAL A 172 3.82 25.03 22.39
N ASP A 173 2.76 25.75 22.82
CA ASP A 173 2.84 26.63 23.98
C ASP A 173 3.10 25.85 25.29
N GLU A 174 2.46 24.67 25.44
CA GLU A 174 2.72 23.77 26.57
C GLU A 174 4.16 23.22 26.54
N CYS A 175 4.66 22.80 25.40
CA CYS A 175 6.03 22.32 25.26
C CYS A 175 7.06 23.41 25.60
N ILE A 176 6.80 24.66 25.20
CA ILE A 176 7.64 25.81 25.59
C ILE A 176 7.63 26.00 27.12
N ALA A 177 6.47 25.90 27.75
CA ALA A 177 6.31 26.06 29.19
C ALA A 177 6.99 24.93 29.98
N GLU A 178 6.96 23.70 29.47
CA GLU A 178 7.57 22.52 30.08
C GLU A 178 9.07 22.35 29.71
N ASN A 179 9.63 23.28 28.97
CA ASN A 179 11.02 23.24 28.46
C ASN A 179 11.31 22.03 27.52
N VAL A 180 10.28 21.53 26.80
CA VAL A 180 10.38 20.49 25.78
C VAL A 180 10.61 21.18 24.43
N LEU A 181 11.76 20.96 23.77
CA LEU A 181 12.16 21.63 22.52
C LEU A 181 11.94 23.15 22.56
N SER A 182 12.00 23.77 23.73
CA SER A 182 11.52 25.14 23.94
C SER A 182 12.25 26.19 23.11
N GLU A 183 13.57 26.06 22.93
CA GLU A 183 14.36 26.96 22.09
C GLU A 183 13.97 26.82 20.62
N PHE A 184 13.79 25.60 20.13
CA PHE A 184 13.37 25.31 18.77
C PHE A 184 11.99 25.91 18.50
N PHE A 185 11.01 25.64 19.36
CA PHE A 185 9.64 26.15 19.20
C PHE A 185 9.55 27.67 19.30
N ARG A 186 10.35 28.34 20.13
CA ARG A 186 10.39 29.80 20.17
C ARG A 186 10.92 30.41 18.88
N ASN A 187 11.91 29.77 18.27
CA ASN A 187 12.55 30.28 17.06
C ASN A 187 11.75 29.95 15.78
N HIS A 188 10.98 28.84 15.77
CA HIS A 188 10.31 28.30 14.59
C HIS A 188 8.79 28.10 14.78
N ARG A 189 8.16 28.82 15.72
CA ARG A 189 6.77 28.61 16.13
C ARG A 189 5.79 28.55 14.97
N GLU A 190 5.78 29.57 14.11
CA GLU A 190 4.84 29.66 13.00
C GLU A 190 5.11 28.61 11.92
N GLU A 191 6.37 28.27 11.70
CA GLU A 191 6.77 27.23 10.75
C GLU A 191 6.31 25.85 11.23
N VAL A 192 6.54 25.52 12.50
CA VAL A 192 6.09 24.26 13.11
C VAL A 192 4.57 24.14 13.07
N ILE A 193 3.83 25.20 13.43
CA ILE A 193 2.37 25.17 13.37
C ILE A 193 1.89 24.91 11.94
N THR A 194 2.48 25.57 10.94
CA THR A 194 2.08 25.43 9.56
C THR A 194 2.38 24.03 9.02
N VAL A 195 3.58 23.51 9.26
CA VAL A 195 4.01 22.19 8.78
C VAL A 195 3.19 21.08 9.46
N SER A 196 3.01 21.16 10.78
CA SER A 196 2.24 20.15 11.51
C SER A 196 0.77 20.10 11.08
N ILE A 197 0.15 21.26 10.79
CA ILE A 197 -1.20 21.29 10.26
C ILE A 197 -1.26 20.60 8.90
N TYR A 198 -0.27 20.87 8.04
CA TYR A 198 -0.22 20.28 6.69
C TYR A 198 -0.06 18.75 6.74
N GLU A 199 0.83 18.24 7.59
CA GLU A 199 1.03 16.79 7.78
C GLU A 199 -0.24 16.08 8.29
N TYR A 200 -0.96 16.70 9.23
CA TYR A 200 -2.22 16.15 9.74
C TYR A 200 -3.37 16.23 8.73
N ASP A 201 -3.41 17.29 7.90
CA ASP A 201 -4.43 17.49 6.88
C ASP A 201 -4.20 16.54 5.69
N GLU A 202 -2.95 16.23 5.37
CA GLU A 202 -2.60 15.26 4.33
C GLU A 202 -3.06 13.84 4.68
N GLU A 203 -2.95 13.39 5.94
CA GLU A 203 -3.50 12.10 6.40
C GLU A 203 -5.04 12.05 6.27
N GLY A 204 -5.73 13.09 6.73
CA GLY A 204 -7.18 13.21 6.61
C GLY A 204 -7.64 13.26 5.15
N HIS A 205 -6.93 13.99 4.31
CA HIS A 205 -7.21 14.08 2.88
C HIS A 205 -6.96 12.75 2.15
N LEU A 206 -5.91 12.03 2.51
CA LEU A 206 -5.60 10.71 1.93
C LEU A 206 -6.67 9.67 2.28
N GLU A 207 -7.22 9.67 3.49
CA GLU A 207 -8.33 8.80 3.88
C GLU A 207 -9.61 9.14 3.11
N ILE A 208 -9.92 10.42 2.92
CA ILE A 208 -11.08 10.87 2.15
C ILE A 208 -10.93 10.44 0.69
N VAL A 209 -9.80 10.70 0.05
CA VAL A 209 -9.53 10.31 -1.35
C VAL A 209 -9.58 8.79 -1.53
N LYS A 210 -9.09 8.01 -0.57
CA LYS A 210 -9.15 6.56 -0.59
C LYS A 210 -10.59 6.04 -0.47
N GLU A 211 -11.39 6.63 0.40
CA GLU A 211 -12.80 6.26 0.55
C GLU A 211 -13.62 6.68 -0.68
N GLU A 212 -13.39 7.86 -1.23
CA GLU A 212 -13.99 8.31 -2.49
C GLU A 212 -13.62 7.37 -3.65
N GLY A 213 -12.35 7.02 -3.79
CA GLY A 213 -11.88 6.05 -4.79
C GLY A 213 -12.53 4.68 -4.64
N ARG A 214 -12.71 4.21 -3.40
CA ARG A 214 -13.41 2.95 -3.09
C ARG A 214 -14.91 3.03 -3.50
N GLN A 215 -15.59 4.12 -3.21
CA GLN A 215 -16.98 4.32 -3.56
C GLN A 215 -17.18 4.43 -5.07
N LEU A 216 -16.31 5.14 -5.76
CA LEU A 216 -16.31 5.22 -7.23
C LEU A 216 -16.11 3.84 -7.87
N GLY A 217 -15.13 3.07 -7.40
CA GLY A 217 -14.88 1.71 -7.89
C GLY A 217 -16.07 0.76 -7.69
N ILE A 218 -16.77 0.86 -6.55
CA ILE A 218 -18.02 0.10 -6.28
C ILE A 218 -19.14 0.53 -7.23
N ALA A 219 -19.30 1.84 -7.45
CA ALA A 219 -20.34 2.38 -8.33
C ALA A 219 -20.10 1.95 -9.79
N GLU A 220 -18.88 2.08 -10.29
CA GLU A 220 -18.49 1.64 -11.63
C GLU A 220 -18.64 0.13 -11.81
N GLY A 221 -18.17 -0.66 -10.86
CA GLY A 221 -18.32 -2.13 -10.87
C GLY A 221 -19.77 -2.56 -10.91
N LYS A 222 -20.64 -1.91 -10.14
CA LYS A 222 -22.09 -2.16 -10.14
C LYS A 222 -22.73 -1.80 -11.48
N GLN A 223 -22.36 -0.67 -12.05
CA GLN A 223 -22.89 -0.22 -13.34
C GLN A 223 -22.47 -1.16 -14.48
N LEU A 224 -21.18 -1.56 -14.51
CA LEU A 224 -20.64 -2.51 -15.48
C LEU A 224 -21.30 -3.88 -15.35
N GLY A 225 -21.44 -4.39 -14.12
CA GLY A 225 -22.11 -5.68 -13.86
C GLY A 225 -23.57 -5.67 -14.27
N LEU A 226 -24.31 -4.57 -14.03
CA LEU A 226 -25.69 -4.41 -14.49
C LEU A 226 -25.80 -4.38 -16.03
N ALA A 227 -24.90 -3.68 -16.70
CA ALA A 227 -24.89 -3.60 -18.16
C ALA A 227 -24.59 -4.98 -18.79
N GLN A 228 -23.56 -5.66 -18.29
CA GLN A 228 -23.21 -7.01 -18.73
C GLN A 228 -24.33 -8.04 -18.44
N GLY A 229 -24.91 -8.01 -17.24
CA GLY A 229 -25.99 -8.88 -16.86
C GLY A 229 -27.24 -8.69 -17.73
N ARG A 230 -27.59 -7.45 -18.07
CA ARG A 230 -28.69 -7.15 -19.01
C ARG A 230 -28.41 -7.69 -20.40
N GLN A 231 -27.19 -7.53 -20.92
CA GLN A 231 -26.82 -8.02 -22.24
C GLN A 231 -26.85 -9.54 -22.31
N ILE A 232 -26.32 -10.21 -21.29
CA ILE A 232 -26.36 -11.69 -21.20
C ILE A 232 -27.82 -12.17 -21.11
N GLY A 233 -28.59 -11.63 -20.18
CA GLY A 233 -30.00 -12.02 -20.00
C GLY A 233 -30.86 -11.77 -21.25
N PHE A 234 -30.61 -10.67 -21.97
CA PHE A 234 -31.28 -10.41 -23.25
C PHE A 234 -30.93 -11.47 -24.30
N ASN A 235 -29.65 -11.82 -24.44
CA ASN A 235 -29.20 -12.83 -25.39
C ASN A 235 -29.75 -14.22 -25.05
N GLU A 236 -29.71 -14.61 -23.78
CA GLU A 236 -30.24 -15.89 -23.30
C GLU A 236 -31.76 -15.96 -23.49
N GLY A 237 -32.48 -14.88 -23.19
CA GLY A 237 -33.91 -14.79 -23.41
C GLY A 237 -34.29 -14.95 -24.87
N LYS A 238 -33.56 -14.27 -25.77
CA LYS A 238 -33.78 -14.39 -27.21
C LYS A 238 -33.53 -15.81 -27.73
N GLN A 239 -32.45 -16.47 -27.28
CA GLN A 239 -32.12 -17.83 -27.60
C GLN A 239 -33.22 -18.81 -27.10
N LEU A 240 -33.72 -18.62 -25.91
CA LEU A 240 -34.76 -19.44 -25.32
C LEU A 240 -36.11 -19.31 -26.10
N GLU A 241 -36.47 -18.07 -26.44
CA GLU A 241 -37.69 -17.84 -27.27
C GLU A 241 -37.58 -18.43 -28.65
N LEU A 242 -36.40 -18.27 -29.31
CA LEU A 242 -36.17 -18.90 -30.61
C LEU A 242 -36.28 -20.43 -30.53
N THR A 243 -35.70 -21.03 -29.52
CA THR A 243 -35.78 -22.50 -29.31
C THR A 243 -37.22 -22.96 -29.06
N LYS A 244 -37.96 -22.21 -28.26
CA LYS A 244 -39.40 -22.52 -28.03
C LYS A 244 -40.23 -22.39 -29.32
N GLY A 245 -39.96 -21.33 -30.09
CA GLY A 245 -40.61 -21.12 -31.39
C GLY A 245 -40.32 -22.25 -32.37
N ILE A 246 -39.07 -22.67 -32.51
CA ILE A 246 -38.66 -23.79 -33.35
C ILE A 246 -39.37 -25.10 -32.92
N ASN A 247 -39.40 -25.40 -31.63
CA ASN A 247 -40.07 -26.60 -31.11
C ASN A 247 -41.58 -26.57 -31.33
N ALA A 248 -42.22 -25.42 -31.14
CA ALA A 248 -43.65 -25.28 -31.43
C ALA A 248 -43.96 -25.44 -32.91
N PHE A 249 -43.09 -24.93 -33.81
CA PHE A 249 -43.19 -25.07 -35.22
C PHE A 249 -43.02 -26.54 -35.67
N ILE A 250 -42.02 -27.25 -35.16
CA ILE A 250 -41.83 -28.69 -35.46
C ILE A 250 -43.04 -29.49 -35.02
N LYS A 251 -43.60 -29.20 -33.84
CA LYS A 251 -44.84 -29.83 -33.35
C LYS A 251 -45.98 -29.63 -34.33
N LEU A 252 -46.19 -28.39 -34.78
CA LEU A 252 -47.24 -28.08 -35.76
C LEU A 252 -47.05 -28.83 -37.08
N CYS A 253 -45.83 -28.89 -37.59
CA CYS A 253 -45.53 -29.65 -38.81
C CYS A 253 -45.84 -31.15 -38.65
N LYS A 254 -45.50 -31.75 -37.51
CA LYS A 254 -45.84 -33.15 -37.20
C LYS A 254 -47.35 -33.39 -37.07
N ASP A 255 -48.09 -32.48 -36.44
CA ASP A 255 -49.53 -32.55 -36.33
C ASP A 255 -50.22 -32.47 -37.69
N MET A 256 -49.57 -31.79 -38.64
CA MET A 256 -50.02 -31.71 -40.05
C MET A 256 -49.53 -32.88 -40.93
N ASN A 257 -48.85 -33.87 -40.35
CA ASN A 257 -48.26 -35.04 -41.06
C ASN A 257 -47.25 -34.65 -42.17
N LEU A 258 -46.49 -33.53 -42.01
CA LEU A 258 -45.38 -33.21 -42.89
C LEU A 258 -44.23 -34.18 -42.67
N SER A 259 -43.47 -34.46 -43.75
CA SER A 259 -42.26 -35.24 -43.62
C SER A 259 -41.16 -34.50 -42.86
N ASP A 260 -40.20 -35.22 -42.27
CA ASP A 260 -39.05 -34.62 -41.61
C ASP A 260 -38.24 -33.74 -42.57
N ASP A 261 -38.07 -34.16 -43.85
CA ASP A 261 -37.37 -33.37 -44.86
C ASP A 261 -38.09 -32.06 -45.19
N ASP A 262 -39.46 -32.10 -45.31
CA ASP A 262 -40.24 -30.89 -45.55
C ASP A 262 -40.21 -29.95 -44.32
N THR A 263 -40.17 -30.52 -43.12
CA THR A 263 -40.05 -29.74 -41.86
C THR A 263 -38.69 -29.07 -41.77
N VAL A 264 -37.61 -29.76 -42.16
CA VAL A 264 -36.24 -29.19 -42.22
C VAL A 264 -36.19 -28.04 -43.22
N ASN A 265 -36.75 -28.22 -44.42
CA ASN A 265 -36.75 -27.17 -45.43
C ASN A 265 -37.49 -25.92 -44.98
N LYS A 266 -38.67 -26.07 -44.32
CA LYS A 266 -39.42 -24.97 -43.76
C LYS A 266 -38.67 -24.27 -42.63
N LEU A 267 -37.97 -24.99 -41.77
CA LEU A 267 -37.16 -24.40 -40.73
C LEU A 267 -35.99 -23.53 -41.27
N ILE A 268 -35.39 -23.96 -42.37
CA ILE A 268 -34.38 -23.20 -43.08
C ILE A 268 -34.98 -21.90 -43.64
N GLU A 269 -36.15 -21.99 -44.27
CA GLU A 269 -36.82 -20.87 -44.91
C GLU A 269 -37.37 -19.84 -43.91
N ASP A 270 -38.10 -20.27 -42.88
CA ASP A 270 -38.81 -19.41 -41.98
C ASP A 270 -37.95 -18.90 -40.81
N TYR A 271 -37.00 -19.72 -40.31
CA TYR A 271 -36.13 -19.39 -39.16
C TYR A 271 -34.69 -19.08 -39.55
N GLN A 272 -34.36 -19.15 -40.84
CA GLN A 272 -33.01 -18.88 -41.39
C GLN A 272 -31.92 -19.76 -40.71
N LEU A 273 -32.29 -20.98 -40.32
CA LEU A 273 -31.35 -21.93 -39.75
C LEU A 273 -30.45 -22.52 -40.84
N SER A 274 -29.21 -22.86 -40.44
CA SER A 274 -28.39 -23.71 -41.28
C SER A 274 -29.02 -25.11 -41.43
N LYS A 275 -28.67 -25.83 -42.49
CA LYS A 275 -29.19 -27.20 -42.74
C LYS A 275 -28.91 -28.13 -41.55
N ASP A 276 -27.70 -28.02 -40.99
CA ASP A 276 -27.29 -28.85 -39.83
C ASP A 276 -28.08 -28.52 -38.57
N GLU A 277 -28.35 -27.25 -38.29
CA GLU A 277 -29.17 -26.81 -37.16
C GLU A 277 -30.62 -27.26 -37.30
N ALA A 278 -31.23 -27.14 -38.48
CA ALA A 278 -32.57 -27.57 -38.75
C ALA A 278 -32.74 -29.09 -38.61
N VAL A 279 -31.80 -29.87 -39.17
CA VAL A 279 -31.79 -31.34 -39.02
C VAL A 279 -31.64 -31.75 -37.56
N ASN A 280 -30.73 -31.10 -36.82
CA ASN A 280 -30.54 -31.38 -35.40
C ASN A 280 -31.79 -31.01 -34.55
N ALA A 281 -32.46 -29.93 -34.90
CA ALA A 281 -33.68 -29.54 -34.22
C ALA A 281 -34.81 -30.55 -34.40
N VAL A 282 -35.02 -31.04 -35.63
CA VAL A 282 -36.05 -32.05 -35.93
C VAL A 282 -35.75 -33.40 -35.27
N LYS A 283 -34.47 -33.82 -35.26
CA LYS A 283 -34.02 -35.06 -34.59
C LYS A 283 -34.14 -35.06 -33.08
N LYS A 284 -33.97 -33.88 -32.47
CA LYS A 284 -33.98 -33.70 -31.00
C LYS A 284 -35.41 -33.62 -30.44
N TYR A 285 -36.37 -33.25 -31.29
CA TYR A 285 -37.77 -33.17 -30.95
C TYR A 285 -38.45 -34.55 -31.04
#